data_66a5cc706fa304ad4c7b37f3e28dc4c7
#
_entry.id   66a5cc706fa304ad4c7b37f3e28dc4c7
#
_cell.length_a   1.000
_cell.length_b   1.000
_cell.length_c   1.000
_cell.angle_alpha   90.00
_cell.angle_beta   90.00
_cell.angle_gamma   90.00
#
_symmetry.space_group_name_H-M   'P 1'
#
loop_
_entity.id
_entity.type
_entity.pdbx_description
1 polymer ?
#
loop_
_entity_poly.entity_id
_entity_poly.type
_entity_poly.pdbx_seq_one_letter_code
_entity_poly.pdbx_strand_id
1 'polypeptide(L)'
;LVPKDNDYIILDRCAGTGNLEVMLSDEELSHVIISTYEYYEYQVLVERIGEKVRFIIPPIEQEDTFNQGLVRGSNALSKDFLNNNIVKQYVEDENCTIIVFENPPYAETTGIEFQRSSNSKNSSIWKDDYVVKEFVDEVKKDKNISKSATNEMGNSFIWSAFKYYLRQPTDSLIVFSPIKYWKSQHLIDKKFGGGFAFNRKHFHTNIKAVVTCLLWYNEPAENEMLEVEAYDLDKNQCLVREGKLPLKKVHKIFSEVYYDSRNFQD
;
A
#
# COMPACT_ATOMS: atom_id res chain seq x y z
N LEU A 1 10.20 5.21 16.73
CA LEU A 1 10.44 5.25 15.29
C LEU A 1 11.34 6.45 14.91
N VAL A 2 11.11 7.61 15.45
CA VAL A 2 11.78 8.86 15.08
C VAL A 2 12.96 9.14 16.02
N PRO A 3 14.16 9.45 15.51
CA PRO A 3 15.26 9.96 16.33
C PRO A 3 14.86 11.23 17.07
N LYS A 4 15.36 11.41 18.31
CA LYS A 4 14.88 12.41 19.26
C LYS A 4 14.96 13.86 18.75
N ASP A 5 15.90 14.16 17.87
CA ASP A 5 16.20 15.52 17.41
C ASP A 5 15.81 15.75 15.93
N ASN A 6 15.17 14.78 15.28
CA ASN A 6 14.75 14.89 13.88
C ASN A 6 13.27 15.28 13.77
N ASP A 7 12.94 16.04 12.73
CA ASP A 7 11.56 16.18 12.29
C ASP A 7 11.07 14.86 11.68
N TYR A 8 9.77 14.70 11.52
CA TYR A 8 9.21 13.57 10.81
C TYR A 8 7.94 13.95 10.07
N ILE A 9 7.62 13.17 9.05
CA ILE A 9 6.31 13.21 8.41
C ILE A 9 5.67 11.82 8.42
N ILE A 10 4.34 11.81 8.51
CA ILE A 10 3.49 10.64 8.25
C ILE A 10 2.87 10.89 6.88
N LEU A 11 3.22 10.05 5.91
CA LEU A 11 2.77 10.17 4.53
C LEU A 11 1.73 9.10 4.22
N ASP A 12 0.50 9.50 3.89
CA ASP A 12 -0.51 8.62 3.28
C ASP A 12 -0.84 9.13 1.86
N ARG A 13 -0.52 8.31 0.86
CA ARG A 13 -0.70 8.63 -0.55
C ARG A 13 -2.06 8.20 -1.10
N CYS A 14 -2.89 7.55 -0.27
CA CYS A 14 -4.18 6.99 -0.65
C CYS A 14 -5.21 7.08 0.50
N ALA A 15 -5.22 8.20 1.20
CA ALA A 15 -5.97 8.42 2.43
C ALA A 15 -7.50 8.25 2.30
N GLY A 16 -8.04 8.29 1.07
CA GLY A 16 -9.46 8.27 0.84
C GLY A 16 -10.14 9.44 1.56
N THR A 17 -11.05 9.16 2.50
CA THR A 17 -11.71 10.17 3.32
C THR A 17 -11.04 10.41 4.68
N GLY A 18 -9.82 9.93 4.89
CA GLY A 18 -9.04 10.16 6.12
C GLY A 18 -9.42 9.24 7.29
N ASN A 19 -9.78 8.00 7.03
CA ASN A 19 -10.20 7.08 8.09
C ASN A 19 -9.03 6.55 8.94
N LEU A 20 -7.82 6.52 8.44
CA LEU A 20 -6.63 6.19 9.23
C LEU A 20 -6.25 7.37 10.11
N GLU A 21 -6.27 8.57 9.55
CA GLU A 21 -5.80 9.80 10.19
C GLU A 21 -6.62 10.22 11.40
N VAL A 22 -7.94 9.93 11.40
CA VAL A 22 -8.80 10.29 12.56
C VAL A 22 -8.44 9.55 13.85
N MET A 23 -7.61 8.53 13.78
CA MET A 23 -7.11 7.79 14.95
C MET A 23 -5.84 8.40 15.53
N LEU A 24 -5.21 9.34 14.83
CA LEU A 24 -3.99 10.02 15.25
C LEU A 24 -4.32 11.17 16.21
N SER A 25 -3.39 11.46 17.12
CA SER A 25 -3.47 12.63 17.98
C SER A 25 -3.27 13.94 17.18
N ASP A 26 -3.69 15.06 17.72
CA ASP A 26 -3.50 16.37 17.09
C ASP A 26 -2.00 16.68 16.85
N GLU A 27 -1.11 16.20 17.72
CA GLU A 27 0.33 16.30 17.53
C GLU A 27 0.80 15.49 16.31
N GLU A 28 0.40 14.22 16.22
CA GLU A 28 0.73 13.36 15.07
C GLU A 28 0.13 13.90 13.78
N LEU A 29 -1.11 14.40 13.82
CA LEU A 29 -1.74 15.03 12.66
C LEU A 29 -0.95 16.24 12.13
N SER A 30 -0.31 17.01 12.99
CA SER A 30 0.53 18.14 12.57
C SER A 30 1.75 17.73 11.73
N HIS A 31 2.09 16.45 11.68
CA HIS A 31 3.14 15.86 10.86
C HIS A 31 2.60 15.11 9.62
N VAL A 32 1.28 15.04 9.46
CA VAL A 32 0.65 14.26 8.37
C VAL A 32 0.67 15.03 7.05
N ILE A 33 1.09 14.35 6.00
CA ILE A 33 0.92 14.77 4.60
C ILE A 33 0.09 13.71 3.90
N ILE A 34 -1.05 14.10 3.37
CA ILE A 34 -2.01 13.17 2.77
C ILE A 34 -2.39 13.55 1.35
N SER A 35 -2.77 12.54 0.60
CA SER A 35 -3.37 12.69 -0.72
C SER A 35 -4.45 11.65 -0.97
N THR A 36 -5.29 11.91 -1.94
CA THR A 36 -6.30 10.95 -2.40
C THR A 36 -6.52 11.07 -3.89
N TYR A 37 -6.98 9.98 -4.51
CA TYR A 37 -7.18 9.91 -5.95
C TYR A 37 -8.44 10.61 -6.43
N GLU A 38 -9.53 10.58 -5.65
CA GLU A 38 -10.82 11.14 -6.05
C GLU A 38 -11.01 12.56 -5.51
N TYR A 39 -11.52 13.47 -6.35
CA TYR A 39 -11.71 14.88 -5.96
C TYR A 39 -12.69 15.07 -4.81
N TYR A 40 -13.77 14.31 -4.78
CA TYR A 40 -14.74 14.40 -3.67
C TYR A 40 -14.14 13.97 -2.33
N GLU A 41 -13.22 12.99 -2.34
CA GLU A 41 -12.49 12.59 -1.13
C GLU A 41 -11.53 13.68 -0.67
N TYR A 42 -10.87 14.36 -1.61
CA TYR A 42 -10.05 15.54 -1.30
C TYR A 42 -10.88 16.63 -0.59
N GLN A 43 -12.08 16.92 -1.08
CA GLN A 43 -12.97 17.89 -0.43
C GLN A 43 -13.34 17.46 0.99
N VAL A 44 -13.65 16.18 1.19
CA VAL A 44 -13.93 15.60 2.51
C VAL A 44 -12.72 15.71 3.44
N LEU A 45 -11.51 15.42 2.95
CA LEU A 45 -10.27 15.55 3.73
C LEU A 45 -10.06 16.99 4.20
N VAL A 46 -10.22 17.96 3.29
CA VAL A 46 -10.06 19.39 3.62
C VAL A 46 -11.04 19.81 4.72
N GLU A 47 -12.30 19.42 4.59
CA GLU A 47 -13.34 19.77 5.56
C GLU A 47 -13.13 19.07 6.92
N ARG A 48 -12.71 17.79 6.89
CA ARG A 48 -12.65 16.93 8.08
C ARG A 48 -11.42 17.17 8.95
N ILE A 49 -10.25 17.31 8.31
CA ILE A 49 -8.95 17.36 9.01
C ILE A 49 -7.96 18.39 8.44
N GLY A 50 -8.37 19.20 7.47
CA GLY A 50 -7.45 20.10 6.75
C GLY A 50 -6.72 21.11 7.64
N GLU A 51 -7.36 21.59 8.72
CA GLU A 51 -6.74 22.52 9.67
C GLU A 51 -5.74 21.86 10.63
N LYS A 52 -5.74 20.53 10.73
CA LYS A 52 -4.93 19.75 11.68
C LYS A 52 -3.69 19.14 11.05
N VAL A 53 -3.75 18.80 9.77
CA VAL A 53 -2.64 18.15 9.08
C VAL A 53 -1.63 19.14 8.53
N ARG A 54 -0.40 18.67 8.33
CA ARG A 54 0.68 19.51 7.79
C ARG A 54 0.37 19.97 6.36
N PHE A 55 -0.07 19.03 5.50
CA PHE A 55 -0.52 19.30 4.14
C PHE A 55 -1.52 18.27 3.63
N ILE A 56 -2.51 18.75 2.87
CA ILE A 56 -3.25 17.92 1.93
C ILE A 56 -2.74 18.28 0.53
N ILE A 57 -2.23 17.30 -0.19
CA ILE A 57 -1.72 17.53 -1.55
C ILE A 57 -2.91 17.91 -2.44
N PRO A 58 -2.89 19.09 -3.06
CA PRO A 58 -3.99 19.54 -3.89
C PRO A 58 -4.13 18.66 -5.13
N PRO A 59 -5.32 18.62 -5.75
CA PRO A 59 -5.54 17.91 -7.00
C PRO A 59 -4.52 18.31 -8.05
N ILE A 60 -3.93 17.33 -8.70
CA ILE A 60 -3.02 17.53 -9.83
C ILE A 60 -3.87 17.38 -11.07
N GLU A 61 -3.93 18.43 -11.92
CA GLU A 61 -4.57 18.32 -13.21
C GLU A 61 -3.85 17.26 -14.04
N GLN A 62 -4.59 16.23 -14.41
CA GLN A 62 -4.12 15.20 -15.32
C GLN A 62 -4.80 15.43 -16.66
N GLU A 63 -4.06 15.39 -17.75
CA GLU A 63 -4.59 15.20 -19.09
C GLU A 63 -5.17 13.79 -19.19
N ASP A 64 -6.30 13.58 -18.55
CA ASP A 64 -7.00 12.30 -18.54
C ASP A 64 -8.11 12.35 -19.58
N THR A 65 -7.85 11.77 -20.74
CA THR A 65 -8.80 11.64 -21.84
C THR A 65 -10.06 10.86 -21.44
N PHE A 66 -10.00 10.04 -20.38
CA PHE A 66 -11.14 9.29 -19.87
C PHE A 66 -12.07 10.14 -19.01
N ASN A 67 -11.55 11.15 -18.33
CA ASN A 67 -12.34 12.00 -17.44
C ASN A 67 -12.86 13.27 -18.12
N GLN A 68 -12.63 13.48 -19.40
CA GLN A 68 -13.15 14.60 -20.16
C GLN A 68 -12.90 15.97 -19.48
N GLY A 69 -11.74 16.14 -18.87
CA GLY A 69 -11.36 17.36 -18.15
C GLY A 69 -11.90 17.46 -16.72
N LEU A 70 -12.45 16.38 -16.14
CA LEU A 70 -12.79 16.34 -14.73
C LEU A 70 -11.51 16.39 -13.89
N VAL A 71 -11.50 17.29 -12.91
CA VAL A 71 -10.43 17.41 -11.93
C VAL A 71 -10.45 16.15 -11.05
N ARG A 72 -9.35 15.44 -11.01
CA ARG A 72 -9.13 14.36 -10.06
C ARG A 72 -8.32 14.87 -8.88
N GLY A 73 -8.30 14.10 -7.79
CA GLY A 73 -7.32 14.25 -6.73
C GLY A 73 -5.90 13.99 -7.24
N SER A 74 -5.04 13.47 -6.41
CA SER A 74 -3.64 13.21 -6.74
C SER A 74 -3.41 11.73 -6.98
N ASN A 75 -3.00 11.33 -8.18
CA ASN A 75 -2.62 9.97 -8.48
C ASN A 75 -1.21 9.68 -7.95
N ALA A 76 -1.11 8.96 -6.82
CA ALA A 76 0.15 8.59 -6.19
C ALA A 76 1.09 7.73 -7.07
N LEU A 77 0.56 7.11 -8.11
CA LEU A 77 1.32 6.28 -9.07
C LEU A 77 1.75 7.07 -10.32
N SER A 78 1.43 8.36 -10.40
CA SER A 78 1.82 9.23 -11.50
C SER A 78 3.25 9.77 -11.35
N LYS A 79 3.84 10.17 -12.47
CA LYS A 79 5.13 10.87 -12.49
C LYS A 79 5.04 12.26 -11.84
N ASP A 80 3.90 12.93 -11.99
CA ASP A 80 3.69 14.27 -11.45
C ASP A 80 3.63 14.24 -9.93
N PHE A 81 3.04 13.19 -9.34
CA PHE A 81 3.07 13.00 -7.91
C PHE A 81 4.50 12.79 -7.37
N LEU A 82 5.32 11.99 -8.05
CA LEU A 82 6.72 11.80 -7.67
C LEU A 82 7.53 13.10 -7.71
N ASN A 83 7.17 14.01 -8.58
CA ASN A 83 7.82 15.32 -8.72
C ASN A 83 7.17 16.41 -7.87
N ASN A 84 6.19 16.07 -7.04
CA ASN A 84 5.50 17.03 -6.19
C ASN A 84 6.45 17.61 -5.13
N ASN A 85 6.65 18.92 -5.16
CA ASN A 85 7.59 19.62 -4.28
C ASN A 85 7.22 19.51 -2.79
N ILE A 86 5.92 19.36 -2.46
CA ILE A 86 5.47 19.23 -1.07
C ILE A 86 6.05 17.97 -0.42
N VAL A 87 6.06 16.84 -1.15
CA VAL A 87 6.60 15.57 -0.63
C VAL A 87 8.12 15.53 -0.79
N LYS A 88 8.61 15.96 -1.95
CA LYS A 88 10.02 15.85 -2.34
C LYS A 88 10.95 16.55 -1.37
N GLN A 89 10.60 17.74 -0.86
CA GLN A 89 11.41 18.48 0.10
C GLN A 89 11.71 17.69 1.39
N TYR A 90 10.74 16.88 1.86
CA TYR A 90 10.93 16.05 3.06
C TYR A 90 11.69 14.77 2.75
N VAL A 91 11.45 14.17 1.59
CA VAL A 91 12.17 12.96 1.17
C VAL A 91 13.65 13.27 0.93
N GLU A 92 14.00 14.46 0.51
CA GLU A 92 15.40 14.90 0.28
C GLU A 92 16.08 15.43 1.55
N ASP A 93 15.35 15.68 2.62
CA ASP A 93 15.91 16.17 3.89
C ASP A 93 16.39 14.98 4.75
N GLU A 94 17.70 14.90 4.96
CA GLU A 94 18.32 13.87 5.80
C GLU A 94 17.96 13.98 7.29
N ASN A 95 17.46 15.14 7.74
CA ASN A 95 17.03 15.36 9.12
C ASN A 95 15.54 15.08 9.32
N CYS A 96 14.83 14.66 8.29
CA CYS A 96 13.41 14.29 8.35
C CYS A 96 13.25 12.77 8.22
N THR A 97 12.58 12.15 9.19
CA THR A 97 12.19 10.73 9.13
C THR A 97 10.87 10.60 8.41
N ILE A 98 10.80 9.67 7.47
CA ILE A 98 9.58 9.39 6.70
C ILE A 98 8.90 8.14 7.26
N ILE A 99 7.64 8.28 7.64
CA ILE A 99 6.76 7.17 8.00
C ILE A 99 5.66 7.10 6.94
N VAL A 100 5.73 6.13 6.05
CA VAL A 100 4.62 5.87 5.13
C VAL A 100 3.58 5.04 5.88
N PHE A 101 2.36 5.57 6.05
CA PHE A 101 1.27 4.90 6.76
C PHE A 101 0.04 4.89 5.87
N GLU A 102 -0.31 3.75 5.31
CA GLU A 102 -1.33 3.69 4.27
C GLU A 102 -2.09 2.36 4.21
N ASN A 103 -3.30 2.44 3.67
CA ASN A 103 -4.14 1.31 3.31
C ASN A 103 -4.41 1.35 1.79
N PRO A 104 -3.46 0.88 0.96
CA PRO A 104 -3.57 1.02 -0.49
C PRO A 104 -4.72 0.19 -1.07
N PRO A 105 -5.27 0.59 -2.23
CA PRO A 105 -6.35 -0.12 -2.86
C PRO A 105 -5.93 -1.53 -3.29
N TYR A 106 -6.79 -2.52 -3.03
CA TYR A 106 -6.54 -3.95 -3.35
C TYR A 106 -7.11 -4.36 -4.72
N ALA A 107 -7.06 -3.49 -5.71
CA ALA A 107 -7.53 -3.80 -7.06
C ALA A 107 -6.66 -4.92 -7.68
N GLU A 108 -7.33 -5.96 -8.16
CA GLU A 108 -6.70 -7.10 -8.85
C GLU A 108 -7.18 -7.16 -10.31
N THR A 109 -6.28 -7.49 -11.23
CA THR A 109 -6.58 -7.60 -12.67
C THR A 109 -7.02 -9.00 -13.10
N THR A 110 -6.98 -9.98 -12.20
CA THR A 110 -7.22 -11.40 -12.51
C THR A 110 -8.45 -11.99 -11.83
N GLY A 111 -9.26 -11.21 -11.12
CA GLY A 111 -10.46 -11.70 -10.44
C GLY A 111 -11.53 -12.20 -11.41
N ILE A 112 -12.27 -13.26 -11.00
CA ILE A 112 -13.38 -13.84 -11.81
C ILE A 112 -14.47 -12.79 -12.07
N GLU A 113 -14.68 -11.85 -11.15
CA GLU A 113 -15.61 -10.72 -11.32
C GLU A 113 -15.16 -9.78 -12.42
N PHE A 114 -13.85 -9.57 -12.55
CA PHE A 114 -13.23 -8.82 -13.63
C PHE A 114 -13.46 -9.45 -15.00
N GLN A 115 -13.34 -10.77 -15.11
CA GLN A 115 -13.55 -11.49 -16.37
C GLN A 115 -15.03 -11.50 -16.80
N ARG A 116 -15.97 -11.35 -15.87
CA ARG A 116 -17.41 -11.35 -16.14
C ARG A 116 -17.97 -9.98 -16.53
N SER A 117 -17.30 -8.88 -16.20
CA SER A 117 -17.72 -7.55 -16.60
C SER A 117 -17.16 -7.22 -17.98
N SER A 118 -17.95 -7.45 -19.03
CA SER A 118 -17.59 -7.10 -20.41
C SER A 118 -17.34 -5.60 -20.67
N ASN A 119 -17.58 -4.76 -19.67
CA ASN A 119 -17.31 -3.30 -19.69
C ASN A 119 -16.00 -2.89 -18.98
N SER A 120 -15.12 -3.84 -18.70
CA SER A 120 -13.96 -3.65 -17.82
C SER A 120 -12.73 -2.99 -18.47
N LYS A 121 -12.88 -2.25 -19.56
CA LYS A 121 -11.76 -1.44 -20.09
C LYS A 121 -11.19 -0.47 -19.06
N ASN A 122 -11.98 -0.06 -18.07
CA ASN A 122 -11.59 0.93 -17.06
C ASN A 122 -10.73 0.35 -15.91
N SER A 123 -10.77 -0.95 -15.65
CA SER A 123 -10.07 -1.53 -14.49
C SER A 123 -8.59 -1.85 -14.72
N SER A 124 -8.10 -1.70 -15.94
CA SER A 124 -6.68 -1.87 -16.27
C SER A 124 -5.93 -0.55 -16.49
N ILE A 125 -6.62 0.60 -16.39
CA ILE A 125 -6.04 1.93 -16.66
C ILE A 125 -4.86 2.21 -15.74
N TRP A 126 -4.92 1.82 -14.46
CA TRP A 126 -3.84 2.01 -13.51
C TRP A 126 -2.52 1.32 -13.93
N LYS A 127 -2.58 0.30 -14.81
CA LYS A 127 -1.38 -0.35 -15.35
C LYS A 127 -0.57 0.55 -16.28
N ASP A 128 -1.17 1.61 -16.76
CA ASP A 128 -0.51 2.59 -17.61
C ASP A 128 0.20 3.68 -16.81
N ASP A 129 -0.02 3.75 -15.51
CA ASP A 129 0.64 4.70 -14.63
C ASP A 129 2.16 4.50 -14.62
N TYR A 130 2.90 5.61 -14.47
CA TYR A 130 4.35 5.64 -14.52
C TYR A 130 5.01 4.67 -13.52
N VAL A 131 4.60 4.75 -12.25
CA VAL A 131 5.15 3.92 -11.17
C VAL A 131 4.90 2.44 -11.43
N VAL A 132 3.74 2.09 -11.97
CA VAL A 132 3.39 0.70 -12.28
C VAL A 132 4.26 0.14 -13.39
N LYS A 133 4.52 0.93 -14.44
CA LYS A 133 5.43 0.52 -15.53
C LYS A 133 6.85 0.29 -15.03
N GLU A 134 7.37 1.20 -14.19
CA GLU A 134 8.67 1.04 -13.54
C GLU A 134 8.73 -0.24 -12.67
N PHE A 135 7.68 -0.49 -11.88
CA PHE A 135 7.58 -1.70 -11.05
C PHE A 135 7.58 -2.98 -11.90
N VAL A 136 6.79 -3.01 -12.98
CA VAL A 136 6.75 -4.15 -13.91
C VAL A 136 8.13 -4.41 -14.53
N ASP A 137 8.84 -3.36 -14.90
CA ASP A 137 10.18 -3.49 -15.49
C ASP A 137 11.22 -3.93 -14.47
N GLU A 138 11.09 -3.55 -13.21
CA GLU A 138 11.94 -4.06 -12.12
C GLU A 138 11.69 -5.54 -11.86
N VAL A 139 10.44 -5.99 -11.75
CA VAL A 139 10.08 -7.40 -11.54
C VAL A 139 10.55 -8.30 -12.70
N LYS A 140 10.62 -7.78 -13.92
CA LYS A 140 11.20 -8.53 -15.05
C LYS A 140 12.70 -8.80 -14.86
N LYS A 141 13.41 -7.91 -14.16
CA LYS A 141 14.86 -7.99 -13.92
C LYS A 141 15.18 -8.76 -12.65
N ASP A 142 14.40 -8.59 -11.62
CA ASP A 142 14.56 -9.27 -10.33
C ASP A 142 13.77 -10.59 -10.29
N LYS A 143 14.51 -11.70 -10.35
CA LYS A 143 13.90 -13.03 -10.31
C LYS A 143 13.40 -13.45 -8.92
N ASN A 144 13.72 -12.70 -7.88
CA ASN A 144 13.29 -13.00 -6.52
C ASN A 144 11.84 -12.58 -6.29
N ILE A 145 11.38 -11.53 -6.97
CA ILE A 145 10.00 -11.07 -6.87
C ILE A 145 9.11 -11.89 -7.81
N SER A 146 8.00 -12.40 -7.28
CA SER A 146 7.04 -13.15 -8.10
C SER A 146 6.41 -12.25 -9.17
N LYS A 147 6.33 -12.74 -10.40
CA LYS A 147 5.65 -12.04 -11.50
C LYS A 147 4.18 -11.71 -11.18
N SER A 148 3.52 -12.52 -10.35
CA SER A 148 2.15 -12.26 -9.93
C SER A 148 2.00 -10.98 -9.10
N ALA A 149 3.08 -10.47 -8.51
CA ALA A 149 3.07 -9.22 -7.76
C ALA A 149 2.58 -8.02 -8.61
N THR A 150 2.88 -8.01 -9.91
CA THR A 150 2.47 -6.92 -10.82
C THR A 150 0.99 -6.90 -11.17
N ASN A 151 0.22 -7.90 -10.73
CA ASN A 151 -1.21 -7.97 -10.98
C ASN A 151 -2.05 -7.23 -9.93
N GLU A 152 -1.42 -6.64 -8.94
CA GLU A 152 -2.09 -6.02 -7.79
C GLU A 152 -1.60 -4.59 -7.59
N MET A 153 -2.54 -3.66 -7.58
CA MET A 153 -2.24 -2.23 -7.43
C MET A 153 -1.54 -1.93 -6.11
N GLY A 154 -1.98 -2.54 -5.00
CA GLY A 154 -1.38 -2.35 -3.67
C GLY A 154 0.12 -2.67 -3.64
N ASN A 155 0.59 -3.61 -4.46
CA ASN A 155 2.02 -3.92 -4.57
C ASN A 155 2.82 -2.77 -5.18
N SER A 156 2.24 -2.02 -6.12
CA SER A 156 2.87 -0.83 -6.69
C SER A 156 3.04 0.28 -5.63
N PHE A 157 2.09 0.42 -4.71
CA PHE A 157 2.20 1.31 -3.57
C PHE A 157 3.33 0.88 -2.63
N ILE A 158 3.37 -0.39 -2.23
CA ILE A 158 4.41 -0.94 -1.33
C ILE A 158 5.79 -0.80 -1.97
N TRP A 159 5.95 -1.23 -3.21
CA TRP A 159 7.22 -1.13 -3.93
C TRP A 159 7.68 0.33 -4.06
N SER A 160 6.80 1.22 -4.44
CA SER A 160 7.14 2.64 -4.62
C SER A 160 7.47 3.34 -3.30
N ALA A 161 6.90 2.89 -2.16
CA ALA A 161 7.28 3.39 -0.86
C ALA A 161 8.78 3.21 -0.62
N PHE A 162 9.29 2.00 -0.78
CA PHE A 162 10.72 1.71 -0.63
C PHE A 162 11.59 2.27 -1.76
N LYS A 163 11.06 2.42 -2.95
CA LYS A 163 11.82 2.89 -4.12
C LYS A 163 12.06 4.40 -4.09
N TYR A 164 11.05 5.19 -3.70
CA TYR A 164 11.06 6.63 -3.92
C TYR A 164 11.00 7.46 -2.64
N TYR A 165 10.44 6.93 -1.55
CA TYR A 165 10.14 7.73 -0.37
C TYR A 165 11.01 7.38 0.84
N LEU A 166 11.21 6.09 1.10
CA LEU A 166 11.98 5.62 2.25
C LEU A 166 13.46 5.52 1.88
N ARG A 167 14.28 6.41 2.40
CA ARG A 167 15.69 6.52 2.04
C ARG A 167 16.64 6.16 3.17
N GLN A 168 16.23 6.43 4.39
CA GLN A 168 17.06 6.25 5.56
C GLN A 168 16.67 4.97 6.31
N PRO A 169 17.59 4.37 7.09
CA PRO A 169 17.26 3.23 7.95
C PRO A 169 16.19 3.56 9.02
N THR A 170 16.06 4.82 9.40
CA THR A 170 15.05 5.32 10.33
C THR A 170 13.66 5.42 9.71
N ASP A 171 13.58 5.43 8.39
CA ASP A 171 12.31 5.48 7.69
C ASP A 171 11.55 4.15 7.80
N SER A 172 10.24 4.21 7.74
CA SER A 172 9.40 3.03 7.94
C SER A 172 8.13 3.04 7.10
N LEU A 173 7.63 1.84 6.82
CA LEU A 173 6.35 1.60 6.19
C LEU A 173 5.43 0.90 7.18
N ILE A 174 4.27 1.48 7.45
CA ILE A 174 3.14 0.84 8.13
C ILE A 174 2.04 0.65 7.09
N VAL A 175 1.73 -0.59 6.76
CA VAL A 175 0.82 -0.86 5.65
C VAL A 175 -0.25 -1.89 6.00
N PHE A 176 -1.49 -1.56 5.67
CA PHE A 176 -2.57 -2.54 5.61
C PHE A 176 -2.49 -3.30 4.29
N SER A 177 -2.38 -4.62 4.35
CA SER A 177 -2.25 -5.42 3.14
C SER A 177 -2.65 -6.88 3.33
N PRO A 178 -3.06 -7.57 2.26
CA PRO A 178 -3.07 -9.03 2.26
C PRO A 178 -1.65 -9.56 2.48
N ILE A 179 -1.52 -10.58 3.34
CA ILE A 179 -0.23 -11.16 3.73
C ILE A 179 0.59 -11.75 2.58
N LYS A 180 -0.06 -12.08 1.47
CA LYS A 180 0.58 -12.66 0.28
C LYS A 180 1.73 -11.82 -0.28
N TYR A 181 1.71 -10.51 -0.12
CA TYR A 181 2.72 -9.59 -0.63
C TYR A 181 4.11 -9.86 -0.06
N TRP A 182 4.18 -10.16 1.20
CA TRP A 182 5.41 -10.61 1.82
C TRP A 182 5.57 -12.14 1.68
N LYS A 183 4.50 -12.90 2.01
CA LYS A 183 4.58 -14.34 2.22
C LYS A 183 4.93 -15.14 0.97
N SER A 184 4.35 -14.81 -0.19
CA SER A 184 4.48 -15.60 -1.43
C SER A 184 4.89 -14.81 -2.66
N GLN A 185 4.80 -13.49 -2.63
CA GLN A 185 5.21 -12.64 -3.75
C GLN A 185 6.62 -12.05 -3.57
N HIS A 186 7.19 -12.19 -2.37
CA HIS A 186 8.56 -11.79 -2.03
C HIS A 186 8.87 -10.32 -2.36
N LEU A 187 7.86 -9.45 -2.19
CA LEU A 187 7.98 -8.03 -2.51
C LEU A 187 8.77 -7.26 -1.44
N ILE A 188 8.75 -7.72 -0.18
CA ILE A 188 9.35 -7.02 0.95
C ILE A 188 10.48 -7.86 1.54
N ASP A 189 11.70 -7.32 1.50
CA ASP A 189 12.94 -7.86 2.05
C ASP A 189 13.51 -6.92 3.14
N LYS A 190 12.64 -6.37 3.96
CA LYS A 190 12.94 -5.37 4.96
C LYS A 190 12.76 -5.90 6.37
N LYS A 191 13.35 -5.23 7.35
CA LYS A 191 13.28 -5.59 8.76
C LYS A 191 11.87 -5.43 9.30
N PHE A 192 11.31 -6.54 9.79
CA PHE A 192 10.00 -6.55 10.42
C PHE A 192 10.04 -5.87 11.78
N GLY A 193 9.13 -4.93 12.01
CA GLY A 193 9.00 -4.15 13.24
C GLY A 193 7.87 -4.56 14.16
N GLY A 194 6.94 -5.38 13.67
CA GLY A 194 5.75 -5.81 14.41
C GLY A 194 4.46 -5.60 13.61
N GLY A 195 3.34 -5.94 14.23
CA GLY A 195 2.04 -5.71 13.63
C GLY A 195 0.97 -6.67 14.11
N PHE A 196 -0.18 -6.61 13.46
CA PHE A 196 -1.32 -7.45 13.79
C PHE A 196 -2.05 -7.93 12.53
N ALA A 197 -2.87 -8.95 12.72
CA ALA A 197 -3.68 -9.56 11.68
C ALA A 197 -5.15 -9.60 12.11
N PHE A 198 -6.06 -9.52 11.13
CA PHE A 198 -7.48 -9.61 11.38
C PHE A 198 -8.23 -10.15 10.15
N ASN A 199 -9.51 -10.48 10.34
CA ASN A 199 -10.34 -11.08 9.32
C ASN A 199 -10.85 -10.04 8.33
N ARG A 200 -10.57 -10.23 7.04
CA ARG A 200 -10.99 -9.34 5.96
C ARG A 200 -12.51 -9.12 5.86
N LYS A 201 -13.34 -10.03 6.39
CA LYS A 201 -14.81 -9.86 6.37
C LYS A 201 -15.28 -8.52 6.95
N HIS A 202 -14.49 -7.92 7.87
CA HIS A 202 -14.78 -6.62 8.46
C HIS A 202 -14.59 -5.43 7.51
N PHE A 203 -14.02 -5.66 6.33
CA PHE A 203 -13.89 -4.67 5.24
C PHE A 203 -15.00 -4.82 4.18
N HIS A 204 -16.21 -5.17 4.61
CA HIS A 204 -17.37 -5.35 3.72
C HIS A 204 -17.17 -6.38 2.59
N THR A 205 -16.39 -7.41 2.84
CA THR A 205 -16.17 -8.50 1.89
C THR A 205 -16.76 -9.79 2.42
N ASN A 206 -17.38 -10.60 1.53
CA ASN A 206 -17.90 -11.92 1.87
C ASN A 206 -16.80 -13.00 1.97
N ILE A 207 -15.55 -12.65 1.70
CA ILE A 207 -14.44 -13.59 1.65
C ILE A 207 -13.69 -13.54 2.97
N LYS A 208 -13.60 -14.69 3.63
CA LYS A 208 -12.72 -14.88 4.79
C LYS A 208 -11.27 -14.89 4.30
N ALA A 209 -10.51 -13.90 4.66
CA ALA A 209 -9.08 -13.81 4.37
C ALA A 209 -8.38 -13.03 5.49
N VAL A 210 -7.10 -13.23 5.62
CA VAL A 210 -6.28 -12.47 6.58
C VAL A 210 -5.79 -11.19 5.91
N VAL A 211 -6.08 -10.06 6.56
CA VAL A 211 -5.46 -8.78 6.29
C VAL A 211 -4.55 -8.45 7.47
N THR A 212 -3.44 -7.84 7.20
CA THR A 212 -2.45 -7.45 8.22
C THR A 212 -2.21 -5.97 8.18
N CYS A 213 -1.87 -5.40 9.34
CA CYS A 213 -1.21 -4.11 9.45
C CYS A 213 0.20 -4.37 9.98
N LEU A 214 1.20 -4.15 9.16
CA LEU A 214 2.59 -4.49 9.46
C LEU A 214 3.49 -3.27 9.37
N LEU A 215 4.41 -3.17 10.34
CA LEU A 215 5.50 -2.21 10.37
C LEU A 215 6.77 -2.83 9.77
N TRP A 216 7.37 -2.12 8.83
CA TRP A 216 8.64 -2.45 8.21
C TRP A 216 9.60 -1.28 8.31
N TYR A 217 10.79 -1.50 8.85
CA TYR A 217 11.88 -0.52 8.82
C TYR A 217 12.60 -0.59 7.47
N ASN A 218 13.09 0.53 6.98
CA ASN A 218 13.85 0.56 5.73
C ASN A 218 15.30 0.04 5.90
N GLU A 219 15.44 -1.06 6.63
CA GLU A 219 16.68 -1.80 6.80
C GLU A 219 16.55 -3.16 6.10
N PRO A 220 17.52 -3.57 5.27
CA PRO A 220 17.50 -4.91 4.67
C PRO A 220 17.50 -6.00 5.74
N ALA A 221 16.63 -6.98 5.58
CA ALA A 221 16.60 -8.16 6.45
C ALA A 221 15.92 -9.34 5.77
N GLU A 222 16.39 -10.52 6.07
CA GLU A 222 15.74 -11.77 5.69
C GLU A 222 14.86 -12.25 6.83
N ASN A 223 13.55 -12.35 6.57
CA ASN A 223 12.58 -12.86 7.53
C ASN A 223 11.94 -14.14 6.96
N GLU A 224 12.20 -15.28 7.54
CA GLU A 224 11.58 -16.56 7.17
C GLU A 224 10.21 -16.75 7.83
N MET A 225 10.03 -16.16 8.99
CA MET A 225 8.80 -16.22 9.76
C MET A 225 8.55 -14.91 10.49
N LEU A 226 7.31 -14.45 10.44
CA LEU A 226 6.80 -13.35 11.26
C LEU A 226 5.83 -13.92 12.29
N GLU A 227 5.78 -13.32 13.46
CA GLU A 227 4.75 -13.59 14.46
C GLU A 227 3.97 -12.29 14.71
N VAL A 228 2.67 -12.33 14.51
CA VAL A 228 1.78 -11.18 14.68
C VAL A 228 0.64 -11.52 15.63
N GLU A 229 0.11 -10.52 16.33
CA GLU A 229 -1.11 -10.68 17.10
C GLU A 229 -2.31 -10.81 16.16
N ALA A 230 -3.19 -11.76 16.43
CA ALA A 230 -4.42 -11.97 15.65
C ALA A 230 -5.63 -11.47 16.43
N TYR A 231 -6.51 -10.76 15.72
CA TYR A 231 -7.73 -10.20 16.27
C TYR A 231 -8.94 -10.54 15.40
N ASP A 232 -10.10 -10.67 16.03
CA ASP A 232 -11.40 -10.72 15.36
C ASP A 232 -12.45 -9.93 16.20
N LEU A 233 -13.65 -9.77 15.70
CA LEU A 233 -14.77 -9.20 16.43
C LEU A 233 -15.67 -10.32 16.97
N ASP A 234 -16.06 -10.20 18.22
CA ASP A 234 -17.04 -11.09 18.82
C ASP A 234 -18.48 -10.79 18.32
N LYS A 235 -19.47 -11.48 18.89
CA LYS A 235 -20.87 -11.31 18.54
C LYS A 235 -21.42 -9.90 18.88
N ASN A 236 -20.77 -9.19 19.80
CA ASN A 236 -21.12 -7.86 20.23
C ASN A 236 -20.33 -6.78 19.50
N GLN A 237 -19.57 -7.14 18.45
CA GLN A 237 -18.67 -6.24 17.71
C GLN A 237 -17.52 -5.68 18.57
N CYS A 238 -17.15 -6.39 19.65
CA CYS A 238 -15.99 -6.05 20.46
C CYS A 238 -14.75 -6.73 19.90
N LEU A 239 -13.63 -5.99 19.87
CA LEU A 239 -12.34 -6.52 19.45
C LEU A 239 -11.84 -7.57 20.45
N VAL A 240 -11.58 -8.78 19.97
CA VAL A 240 -11.06 -9.90 20.76
C VAL A 240 -9.72 -10.37 20.19
N ARG A 241 -8.76 -10.55 21.09
CA ARG A 241 -7.47 -11.14 20.74
C ARG A 241 -7.63 -12.65 20.62
N GLU A 242 -7.37 -13.18 19.43
CA GLU A 242 -7.42 -14.62 19.11
C GLU A 242 -6.10 -15.35 19.40
N GLY A 243 -5.02 -14.60 19.65
CA GLY A 243 -3.71 -15.15 19.96
C GLY A 243 -2.62 -14.67 18.99
N LYS A 244 -1.60 -15.51 18.79
CA LYS A 244 -0.49 -15.22 17.88
C LYS A 244 -0.62 -16.03 16.60
N LEU A 245 -0.39 -15.39 15.47
CA LEU A 245 -0.39 -15.99 14.15
C LEU A 245 1.03 -16.05 13.60
N PRO A 246 1.64 -17.25 13.49
CA PRO A 246 2.91 -17.41 12.81
C PRO A 246 2.69 -17.37 11.30
N LEU A 247 3.42 -16.50 10.62
CA LEU A 247 3.38 -16.32 9.18
C LEU A 247 4.72 -16.76 8.60
N LYS A 248 4.75 -17.88 7.90
CA LYS A 248 5.96 -18.42 7.29
C LYS A 248 6.05 -18.01 5.81
N LYS A 249 7.23 -17.62 5.37
CA LYS A 249 7.52 -17.33 3.95
C LYS A 249 7.37 -18.60 3.10
N VAL A 250 6.83 -18.47 1.91
CA VAL A 250 6.60 -19.57 0.97
C VAL A 250 7.52 -19.37 -0.23
N HIS A 251 8.57 -20.15 -0.34
CA HIS A 251 9.57 -20.05 -1.41
C HIS A 251 9.16 -20.74 -2.71
N LYS A 252 8.31 -21.78 -2.60
CA LYS A 252 7.77 -22.50 -3.76
C LYS A 252 6.31 -22.85 -3.53
N ILE A 253 5.50 -22.63 -4.53
CA ILE A 253 4.11 -23.07 -4.55
C ILE A 253 4.01 -24.45 -5.23
N PHE A 254 2.92 -25.17 -4.95
CA PHE A 254 2.73 -26.53 -5.45
C PHE A 254 2.83 -26.63 -6.99
N SER A 255 2.28 -25.68 -7.72
CA SER A 255 2.34 -25.62 -9.19
C SER A 255 3.74 -25.41 -9.77
N GLU A 256 4.68 -24.90 -8.98
CA GLU A 256 6.08 -24.76 -9.40
C GLU A 256 6.88 -26.05 -9.17
N VAL A 257 6.46 -26.86 -8.20
CA VAL A 257 7.12 -28.14 -7.86
C VAL A 257 6.57 -29.29 -8.69
N TYR A 258 5.26 -29.29 -8.91
CA TYR A 258 4.56 -30.31 -9.67
C TYR A 258 4.01 -29.67 -10.95
N TYR A 259 4.91 -29.46 -11.90
CA TYR A 259 4.53 -28.97 -13.22
C TYR A 259 3.66 -30.02 -13.92
N ASP A 260 2.44 -29.63 -14.27
CA ASP A 260 1.58 -30.45 -15.11
C ASP A 260 2.13 -30.40 -16.54
N SER A 261 2.91 -31.42 -16.91
CA SER A 261 3.50 -31.55 -18.24
C SER A 261 2.51 -31.98 -19.32
N ARG A 262 1.20 -31.92 -19.06
CA ARG A 262 0.22 -32.09 -20.09
C ARG A 262 0.41 -31.00 -21.14
N ASN A 263 1.19 -31.34 -22.16
CA ASN A 263 1.19 -30.60 -23.41
C ASN A 263 -0.22 -30.71 -23.98
N PHE A 264 -0.98 -29.66 -23.92
CA PHE A 264 -2.11 -29.47 -24.78
C PHE A 264 -1.55 -29.25 -26.21
N GLN A 265 -1.11 -30.33 -26.84
CA GLN A 265 -1.11 -30.41 -28.26
C GLN A 265 -2.49 -30.93 -28.60
N ASP A 266 -3.37 -29.97 -28.93
CA ASP A 266 -4.43 -30.14 -29.94
C ASP A 266 -5.02 -28.76 -30.24
#